data_88d31e699d83a024c8790c5f754803a9
#
_entry.id   88d31e699d83a024c8790c5f754803a9
#
_cell.length_a   1.000
_cell.length_b   1.000
_cell.length_c   1.000
_cell.angle_alpha   90.00
_cell.angle_beta   90.00
_cell.angle_gamma   90.00
#
_symmetry.space_group_name_H-M   'P 1'
#
loop_
_entity.id
_entity.type
_entity.pdbx_description
1 polymer ?
#
loop_
_entity_poly.entity_id
_entity_poly.type
_entity_poly.pdbx_seq_one_letter_code
_entity_poly.pdbx_strand_id
1 'polypeptide(L)'
;MIPLKIRWFACAAALAANTVLAADLRIGMAADITSMDPHAVNITPNNNIGWHVFDALVHVDADARIAPGLAQSWRAVDDTTWEFRLRRNLRFHDGSPVTAEDVLFSLERAEKLPNGQYASFVQRLTEKRALDPYTLRFKTATPYAMVPYDLNSIFIVSKKAASNASPEDFNSGKAMIGTGPFRFTRFARGDRVELAKNPAYWGGAPVWDRVTFRIIPNDPARIAALLAGDVDAIEAIPTPDLARIRGDKRFRLAQKVSWRTIFFHADQYRDASPFVSDRAGKPLPKNPLRDVNVRLAISKSINRQAIVERVMEKAAIPASNLVSPPVFGHVASIKPEAYDTEGAKQLLARAGYPDGFALTLHAPNNRYVNDDQIAQAVAQMLSRVGIATRVETMPINVYLPKARNGDFSFAMLGWGSFSGDLALRALLAAPDAGKGYGAWNWSRYANAALDKMLDQGFATVDEKKREAMAREAAAVALKDQAVVPLHHQIAIWAMKANINYVARTDEYTFAHHMK
;
A
#
# COMPACT_ATOMS: atom_id res chain seq x y z
N MET A 1 -15.50 54.64 -75.97
CA MET A 1 -14.68 54.64 -74.75
C MET A 1 -15.52 54.24 -73.56
N ILE A 2 -15.37 53.05 -73.06
CA ILE A 2 -16.12 52.49 -71.92
C ILE A 2 -15.09 52.16 -70.83
N PRO A 3 -15.17 52.72 -69.62
CA PRO A 3 -14.21 52.39 -68.57
C PRO A 3 -14.52 51.07 -67.87
N LEU A 4 -13.51 50.25 -67.80
CA LEU A 4 -13.49 48.95 -67.17
C LEU A 4 -13.40 49.13 -65.62
N LYS A 5 -14.44 48.72 -64.87
CA LYS A 5 -14.44 48.70 -63.42
C LYS A 5 -13.82 47.39 -62.92
N ILE A 6 -12.63 47.47 -62.33
CA ILE A 6 -11.94 46.37 -61.65
C ILE A 6 -12.59 46.23 -60.26
N ARG A 7 -13.24 45.08 -59.97
CA ARG A 7 -13.72 44.67 -58.65
C ARG A 7 -12.64 43.86 -57.95
N TRP A 8 -12.10 44.44 -56.88
CA TRP A 8 -11.25 43.70 -55.95
C TRP A 8 -12.11 42.79 -55.06
N PHE A 9 -11.96 41.45 -55.15
CA PHE A 9 -12.47 40.52 -54.19
C PHE A 9 -11.39 40.35 -53.11
N ALA A 10 -11.64 40.88 -51.92
CA ALA A 10 -10.85 40.60 -50.75
C ALA A 10 -11.30 39.24 -50.17
N CYS A 11 -10.54 38.15 -50.38
CA CYS A 11 -10.72 36.88 -49.67
C CYS A 11 -10.18 37.05 -48.26
N ALA A 12 -11.09 37.26 -47.31
CA ALA A 12 -10.80 37.13 -45.87
C ALA A 12 -10.72 35.65 -45.53
N ALA A 13 -9.52 35.09 -45.48
CA ALA A 13 -9.28 33.77 -44.92
C ALA A 13 -9.43 33.86 -43.37
N ALA A 14 -10.59 33.44 -42.86
CA ALA A 14 -10.78 33.25 -41.42
C ALA A 14 -9.94 32.05 -40.98
N LEU A 15 -8.79 32.28 -40.35
CA LEU A 15 -8.06 31.31 -39.56
C LEU A 15 -8.94 30.95 -38.34
N ALA A 16 -9.68 29.87 -38.42
CA ALA A 16 -10.29 29.25 -37.24
C ALA A 16 -9.14 28.69 -36.38
N ALA A 17 -8.71 29.48 -35.39
CA ALA A 17 -7.87 29.01 -34.32
C ALA A 17 -8.68 27.96 -33.54
N ASN A 18 -8.47 26.68 -33.83
CA ASN A 18 -8.91 25.61 -32.97
C ASN A 18 -8.17 25.76 -31.62
N THR A 19 -8.82 26.42 -30.67
CA THR A 19 -8.40 26.40 -29.28
C THR A 19 -8.58 24.96 -28.79
N VAL A 20 -7.50 24.17 -28.86
CA VAL A 20 -7.43 22.88 -28.19
C VAL A 20 -7.55 23.22 -26.70
N LEU A 21 -8.74 23.01 -26.13
CA LEU A 21 -8.95 23.11 -24.70
C LEU A 21 -8.00 22.12 -24.03
N ALA A 22 -7.17 22.63 -23.10
CA ALA A 22 -6.28 21.79 -22.32
C ALA A 22 -7.08 20.67 -21.63
N ALA A 23 -6.62 19.44 -21.77
CA ALA A 23 -7.24 18.31 -21.12
C ALA A 23 -6.84 18.30 -19.64
N ASP A 24 -7.71 18.82 -18.79
CA ASP A 24 -7.49 18.94 -17.35
C ASP A 24 -8.15 17.77 -16.61
N LEU A 25 -7.44 17.22 -15.62
CA LEU A 25 -7.94 16.18 -14.73
C LEU A 25 -7.84 16.65 -13.27
N ARG A 26 -8.95 16.60 -12.54
CA ARG A 26 -9.02 16.94 -11.12
C ARG A 26 -9.35 15.70 -10.32
N ILE A 27 -8.50 15.35 -9.35
CA ILE A 27 -8.63 14.13 -8.52
C ILE A 27 -8.77 14.54 -7.06
N GLY A 28 -9.83 14.07 -6.38
CA GLY A 28 -10.01 14.24 -4.94
C GLY A 28 -9.31 13.13 -4.17
N MET A 29 -8.30 13.50 -3.35
CA MET A 29 -7.56 12.60 -2.47
C MET A 29 -8.17 12.56 -1.08
N ALA A 30 -8.13 11.37 -0.46
CA ALA A 30 -8.66 11.13 0.89
C ALA A 30 -7.69 11.55 2.01
N ALA A 31 -6.41 11.77 1.73
CA ALA A 31 -5.40 12.07 2.73
C ALA A 31 -4.45 13.18 2.28
N ASP A 32 -3.94 13.95 3.25
CA ASP A 32 -3.01 15.04 3.03
C ASP A 32 -1.59 14.56 2.70
N ILE A 33 -0.84 15.43 2.02
CA ILE A 33 0.55 15.26 1.65
C ILE A 33 1.39 16.10 2.60
N THR A 34 2.26 15.44 3.35
CA THR A 34 3.04 16.09 4.41
C THR A 34 4.35 16.70 3.92
N SER A 35 4.91 16.20 2.82
CA SER A 35 6.14 16.65 2.20
C SER A 35 6.17 16.30 0.72
N MET A 36 6.75 17.18 -0.12
CA MET A 36 7.06 16.88 -1.51
C MET A 36 8.46 16.27 -1.69
N ASP A 37 9.30 16.23 -0.63
CA ASP A 37 10.60 15.57 -0.69
C ASP A 37 10.40 14.04 -0.79
N PRO A 38 10.83 13.41 -1.91
CA PRO A 38 10.57 12.01 -2.17
C PRO A 38 11.31 11.04 -1.23
N HIS A 39 12.27 11.54 -0.44
CA HIS A 39 13.05 10.73 0.50
C HIS A 39 12.71 11.02 1.98
N ALA A 40 11.77 11.93 2.27
CA ALA A 40 11.46 12.31 3.64
C ALA A 40 10.47 11.34 4.30
N VAL A 41 9.33 11.05 3.66
CA VAL A 41 8.21 10.36 4.29
C VAL A 41 7.69 9.22 3.40
N ASN A 42 7.68 8.00 3.95
CA ASN A 42 7.21 6.80 3.24
C ASN A 42 5.77 6.44 3.64
N ILE A 43 4.81 7.22 3.15
CA ILE A 43 3.37 6.96 3.30
C ILE A 43 2.66 7.06 1.94
N THR A 44 1.55 6.35 1.81
CA THR A 44 0.82 6.24 0.53
C THR A 44 0.50 7.58 -0.15
N PRO A 45 -0.03 8.62 0.51
CA PRO A 45 -0.33 9.89 -0.16
C PRO A 45 0.90 10.58 -0.76
N ASN A 46 2.02 10.60 -0.02
CA ASN A 46 3.27 11.19 -0.48
C ASN A 46 3.85 10.42 -1.67
N ASN A 47 3.91 9.08 -1.55
CA ASN A 47 4.40 8.21 -2.62
C ASN A 47 3.52 8.29 -3.86
N ASN A 48 2.20 8.43 -3.68
CA ASN A 48 1.26 8.60 -4.79
C ASN A 48 1.65 9.81 -5.66
N ILE A 49 1.91 10.96 -5.05
CA ILE A 49 2.38 12.14 -5.80
C ILE A 49 3.81 11.95 -6.31
N GLY A 50 4.68 11.32 -5.52
CA GLY A 50 6.06 11.00 -5.92
C GLY A 50 6.12 10.30 -7.28
N TRP A 51 5.29 9.28 -7.49
CA TRP A 51 5.19 8.52 -8.75
C TRP A 51 4.70 9.34 -9.96
N HIS A 52 4.17 10.53 -9.77
CA HIS A 52 3.82 11.42 -10.88
C HIS A 52 4.99 12.28 -11.34
N VAL A 53 5.94 12.55 -10.44
CA VAL A 53 7.07 13.47 -10.72
C VAL A 53 8.38 12.70 -10.88
N PHE A 54 8.54 11.59 -10.17
CA PHE A 54 9.76 10.78 -10.15
C PHE A 54 9.47 9.36 -10.60
N ASP A 55 10.53 8.63 -10.94
CA ASP A 55 10.54 7.19 -11.14
C ASP A 55 11.57 6.54 -10.21
N ALA A 56 11.44 5.23 -9.99
CA ALA A 56 12.44 4.39 -9.34
C ALA A 56 13.16 3.48 -10.36
N LEU A 57 14.22 2.79 -9.93
CA LEU A 57 14.88 1.80 -10.77
C LEU A 57 13.93 0.69 -11.20
N VAL A 58 13.07 0.27 -10.29
CA VAL A 58 12.09 -0.80 -10.47
C VAL A 58 10.71 -0.22 -10.17
N HIS A 59 9.71 -0.58 -10.95
CA HIS A 59 8.31 -0.22 -10.72
C HIS A 59 7.54 -1.42 -10.17
N VAL A 60 6.28 -1.17 -9.81
CA VAL A 60 5.28 -2.18 -9.50
C VAL A 60 4.11 -2.02 -10.47
N ASP A 61 3.70 -3.13 -11.10
CA ASP A 61 2.54 -3.14 -11.99
C ASP A 61 1.20 -3.05 -11.24
N ALA A 62 0.08 -3.08 -11.98
CA ALA A 62 -1.24 -2.99 -11.39
C ALA A 62 -1.63 -4.21 -10.51
N ASP A 63 -0.91 -5.32 -10.62
CA ASP A 63 -1.08 -6.54 -9.84
C ASP A 63 -0.08 -6.67 -8.66
N ALA A 64 0.63 -5.56 -8.35
CA ALA A 64 1.66 -5.48 -7.32
C ALA A 64 2.89 -6.38 -7.56
N ARG A 65 3.24 -6.64 -8.84
CA ARG A 65 4.45 -7.36 -9.24
C ARG A 65 5.53 -6.39 -9.68
N ILE A 66 6.79 -6.71 -9.38
CA ILE A 66 7.91 -5.87 -9.83
C ILE A 66 8.04 -5.89 -11.35
N ALA A 67 8.32 -4.73 -11.91
CA ALA A 67 8.44 -4.48 -13.34
C ALA A 67 9.58 -3.50 -13.64
N PRO A 68 10.12 -3.49 -14.88
CA PRO A 68 11.15 -2.52 -15.27
C PRO A 68 10.69 -1.07 -15.13
N GLY A 69 11.47 -0.27 -14.38
CA GLY A 69 11.35 1.18 -14.25
C GLY A 69 12.43 1.90 -15.07
N LEU A 70 13.23 2.75 -14.42
CA LEU A 70 14.41 3.37 -15.06
C LEU A 70 15.47 2.32 -15.42
N ALA A 71 15.59 1.23 -14.66
CA ALA A 71 16.31 0.05 -15.10
C ALA A 71 15.43 -0.75 -16.07
N GLN A 72 15.94 -1.00 -17.27
CA GLN A 72 15.29 -1.87 -18.25
C GLN A 72 15.40 -3.35 -17.89
N SER A 73 16.42 -3.72 -17.10
CA SER A 73 16.65 -5.08 -16.61
C SER A 73 17.57 -5.10 -15.42
N TRP A 74 17.47 -6.18 -14.63
CA TRP A 74 18.40 -6.49 -13.54
C TRP A 74 18.62 -8.00 -13.45
N ARG A 75 19.70 -8.39 -12.83
CA ARG A 75 20.02 -9.80 -12.56
C ARG A 75 20.89 -9.94 -11.32
N ALA A 76 20.75 -11.03 -10.61
CA ALA A 76 21.77 -11.49 -9.69
C ALA A 76 22.98 -12.01 -10.50
N VAL A 77 24.16 -11.53 -10.20
CA VAL A 77 25.45 -12.00 -10.75
C VAL A 77 25.92 -13.19 -9.95
N ASP A 78 25.74 -13.11 -8.64
CA ASP A 78 25.89 -14.16 -7.64
C ASP A 78 24.90 -13.88 -6.50
N ASP A 79 24.94 -14.67 -5.43
CA ASP A 79 23.98 -14.60 -4.32
C ASP A 79 24.01 -13.27 -3.54
N THR A 80 25.08 -12.49 -3.67
CA THR A 80 25.30 -11.21 -2.98
C THR A 80 25.43 -10.01 -3.91
N THR A 81 25.48 -10.23 -5.22
CA THR A 81 25.80 -9.19 -6.21
C THR A 81 24.67 -9.05 -7.23
N TRP A 82 24.15 -7.84 -7.35
CA TRP A 82 23.12 -7.48 -8.33
C TRP A 82 23.65 -6.48 -9.34
N GLU A 83 23.26 -6.65 -10.60
CA GLU A 83 23.58 -5.73 -11.71
C GLU A 83 22.27 -5.18 -12.30
N PHE A 84 22.20 -3.85 -12.45
CA PHE A 84 21.07 -3.13 -13.02
C PHE A 84 21.52 -2.37 -14.27
N ARG A 85 20.75 -2.45 -15.35
CA ARG A 85 21.00 -1.74 -16.60
C ARG A 85 19.93 -0.68 -16.80
N LEU A 86 20.33 0.59 -16.82
CA LEU A 86 19.45 1.72 -17.08
C LEU A 86 19.02 1.73 -18.55
N ARG A 87 17.82 2.24 -18.81
CA ARG A 87 17.40 2.62 -20.16
C ARG A 87 18.32 3.71 -20.67
N ARG A 88 18.65 3.67 -21.94
CA ARG A 88 19.37 4.76 -22.60
C ARG A 88 18.39 5.88 -22.97
N ASN A 89 18.88 7.10 -23.12
CA ASN A 89 18.11 8.29 -23.50
C ASN A 89 17.05 8.75 -22.49
N LEU A 90 17.12 8.32 -21.22
CA LEU A 90 16.32 8.89 -20.16
C LEU A 90 16.71 10.35 -19.90
N ARG A 91 15.72 11.19 -19.65
CA ARG A 91 15.92 12.61 -19.36
C ARG A 91 15.10 13.03 -18.15
N PHE A 92 15.69 13.87 -17.34
CA PHE A 92 14.98 14.63 -16.32
C PHE A 92 14.07 15.70 -16.95
N HIS A 93 13.18 16.28 -16.15
CA HIS A 93 12.26 17.32 -16.58
C HIS A 93 12.95 18.58 -17.11
N ASP A 94 14.17 18.87 -16.69
CA ASP A 94 15.00 19.97 -17.20
C ASP A 94 15.76 19.62 -18.49
N GLY A 95 15.57 18.41 -19.03
CA GLY A 95 16.22 17.90 -20.23
C GLY A 95 17.60 17.28 -20.01
N SER A 96 18.18 17.37 -18.81
CA SER A 96 19.46 16.73 -18.49
C SER A 96 19.35 15.18 -18.55
N PRO A 97 20.41 14.47 -18.95
CA PRO A 97 20.41 13.02 -19.03
C PRO A 97 20.37 12.40 -17.63
N VAL A 98 19.73 11.23 -17.52
CA VAL A 98 19.78 10.36 -16.32
C VAL A 98 20.94 9.40 -16.45
N THR A 99 21.79 9.32 -15.43
CA THR A 99 22.93 8.44 -15.40
C THR A 99 23.02 7.64 -14.10
N ALA A 100 23.93 6.70 -14.05
CA ALA A 100 24.25 5.94 -12.84
C ALA A 100 24.65 6.83 -11.65
N GLU A 101 25.22 8.01 -11.90
CA GLU A 101 25.59 8.96 -10.83
C GLU A 101 24.36 9.52 -10.12
N ASP A 102 23.26 9.79 -10.84
CA ASP A 102 22.01 10.27 -10.24
C ASP A 102 21.41 9.19 -9.34
N VAL A 103 21.51 7.92 -9.78
CA VAL A 103 21.06 6.77 -8.97
C VAL A 103 21.88 6.66 -7.68
N LEU A 104 23.22 6.65 -7.79
CA LEU A 104 24.08 6.57 -6.61
C LEU A 104 23.85 7.73 -5.64
N PHE A 105 23.71 8.94 -6.17
CA PHE A 105 23.36 10.12 -5.38
C PHE A 105 21.99 9.96 -4.67
N SER A 106 20.98 9.47 -5.37
CA SER A 106 19.65 9.28 -4.80
C SER A 106 19.64 8.25 -3.67
N LEU A 107 20.37 7.14 -3.83
CA LEU A 107 20.52 6.13 -2.78
C LEU A 107 21.26 6.72 -1.56
N GLU A 108 22.35 7.44 -1.78
CA GLU A 108 23.10 8.08 -0.69
C GLU A 108 22.24 9.12 0.05
N ARG A 109 21.49 9.93 -0.69
CA ARG A 109 20.58 10.92 -0.10
C ARG A 109 19.47 10.25 0.72
N ALA A 110 18.85 9.21 0.19
CA ALA A 110 17.78 8.46 0.88
C ALA A 110 18.30 7.78 2.17
N GLU A 111 19.55 7.32 2.15
CA GLU A 111 20.21 6.71 3.31
C GLU A 111 20.55 7.72 4.40
N LYS A 112 21.02 8.93 4.02
CA LYS A 112 21.59 9.93 4.92
C LYS A 112 20.65 11.06 5.31
N LEU A 113 19.46 11.17 4.69
CA LEU A 113 18.53 12.27 4.99
C LEU A 113 18.11 12.22 6.46
N PRO A 114 18.36 13.28 7.26
CA PRO A 114 17.95 13.33 8.65
C PRO A 114 16.43 13.16 8.78
N ASN A 115 16.00 12.24 9.65
CA ASN A 115 14.60 11.86 9.83
C ASN A 115 13.90 11.27 8.59
N GLY A 116 14.64 10.95 7.52
CA GLY A 116 14.15 10.25 6.35
C GLY A 116 13.76 8.80 6.69
N GLN A 117 12.75 8.28 6.00
CA GLN A 117 12.18 6.96 6.30
C GLN A 117 12.69 5.85 5.35
N TYR A 118 13.71 6.14 4.54
CA TYR A 118 14.16 5.24 3.48
C TYR A 118 15.52 4.56 3.72
N ALA A 119 16.24 4.95 4.77
CA ALA A 119 17.58 4.42 5.06
C ALA A 119 17.63 2.89 5.11
N SER A 120 16.64 2.23 5.70
CA SER A 120 16.57 0.77 5.84
C SER A 120 16.55 0.01 4.51
N PHE A 121 16.10 0.62 3.41
CA PHE A 121 16.10 0.04 2.08
C PHE A 121 17.48 0.08 1.40
N VAL A 122 18.36 0.97 1.85
CA VAL A 122 19.66 1.22 1.23
C VAL A 122 20.82 0.65 2.07
N GLN A 123 20.73 0.66 3.40
CA GLN A 123 21.79 0.25 4.34
C GLN A 123 22.29 -1.18 4.15
N ARG A 124 21.50 -2.07 3.54
CA ARG A 124 21.92 -3.44 3.23
C ARG A 124 22.90 -3.51 2.07
N LEU A 125 23.01 -2.46 1.26
CA LEU A 125 23.93 -2.39 0.13
C LEU A 125 25.32 -1.95 0.65
N THR A 126 26.22 -2.91 0.83
CA THR A 126 27.60 -2.68 1.31
C THR A 126 28.51 -2.07 0.26
N GLU A 127 28.20 -2.29 -1.02
CA GLU A 127 28.87 -1.64 -2.15
C GLU A 127 27.81 -1.13 -3.14
N LYS A 128 27.96 0.13 -3.55
CA LYS A 128 27.15 0.81 -4.54
C LYS A 128 28.06 1.48 -5.55
N ARG A 129 28.13 0.98 -6.80
CA ARG A 129 29.02 1.56 -7.82
C ARG A 129 28.43 1.55 -9.22
N ALA A 130 28.81 2.55 -10.01
CA ALA A 130 28.63 2.55 -11.45
C ALA A 130 29.77 1.76 -12.13
N LEU A 131 29.44 0.90 -13.07
CA LEU A 131 30.41 0.24 -13.95
C LEU A 131 30.65 1.09 -15.20
N ASP A 132 29.62 1.76 -15.66
CA ASP A 132 29.57 2.73 -16.75
C ASP A 132 28.36 3.68 -16.51
N PRO A 133 28.12 4.72 -17.34
CA PRO A 133 27.02 5.66 -17.13
C PRO A 133 25.62 5.03 -17.10
N TYR A 134 25.45 3.77 -17.52
CA TYR A 134 24.15 3.10 -17.61
C TYR A 134 24.11 1.73 -16.92
N THR A 135 25.19 1.33 -16.23
CA THR A 135 25.26 0.04 -15.54
C THR A 135 25.69 0.22 -14.10
N LEU A 136 24.85 -0.27 -13.19
CA LEU A 136 25.06 -0.22 -11.74
C LEU A 136 25.32 -1.62 -11.19
N ARG A 137 26.18 -1.71 -10.20
CA ARG A 137 26.40 -2.94 -9.42
C ARG A 137 26.26 -2.64 -7.94
N PHE A 138 25.47 -3.50 -7.26
CA PHE A 138 25.24 -3.43 -5.82
C PHE A 138 25.64 -4.74 -5.18
N LYS A 139 26.23 -4.68 -3.98
CA LYS A 139 26.53 -5.86 -3.16
C LYS A 139 25.85 -5.78 -1.82
N THR A 140 25.54 -6.93 -1.26
CA THR A 140 25.07 -7.12 0.10
C THR A 140 26.06 -7.97 0.89
N ALA A 141 26.08 -7.84 2.23
CA ALA A 141 26.98 -8.61 3.08
C ALA A 141 26.68 -10.11 3.09
N THR A 142 25.43 -10.47 2.90
CA THR A 142 24.92 -11.84 2.86
C THR A 142 23.97 -12.00 1.67
N PRO A 143 23.68 -13.22 1.20
CA PRO A 143 22.68 -13.46 0.16
C PRO A 143 21.36 -12.75 0.46
N TYR A 144 20.86 -11.96 -0.50
CA TYR A 144 19.66 -11.16 -0.31
C TYR A 144 18.88 -10.91 -1.61
N ALA A 145 17.75 -11.58 -1.73
CA ALA A 145 16.92 -11.56 -2.93
C ALA A 145 16.07 -10.27 -3.09
N MET A 146 15.96 -9.45 -2.05
CA MET A 146 15.02 -8.33 -2.02
C MET A 146 15.57 -7.01 -2.56
N VAL A 147 16.80 -6.97 -3.07
CA VAL A 147 17.41 -5.74 -3.61
C VAL A 147 16.52 -5.05 -4.64
N PRO A 148 15.92 -5.74 -5.64
CA PRO A 148 15.02 -5.07 -6.59
C PRO A 148 13.76 -4.48 -5.92
N TYR A 149 13.24 -5.16 -4.90
CA TYR A 149 12.06 -4.72 -4.14
C TYR A 149 12.35 -3.49 -3.28
N ASP A 150 13.50 -3.47 -2.61
CA ASP A 150 13.95 -2.32 -1.82
C ASP A 150 14.16 -1.08 -2.72
N LEU A 151 14.76 -1.28 -3.90
CA LEU A 151 15.01 -0.21 -4.86
C LEU A 151 13.76 0.33 -5.58
N ASN A 152 12.63 -0.39 -5.54
CA ASN A 152 11.34 0.16 -5.94
C ASN A 152 10.90 1.32 -5.02
N SER A 153 11.31 1.30 -3.76
CA SER A 153 10.92 2.32 -2.79
C SER A 153 11.71 3.63 -2.92
N ILE A 154 12.82 3.65 -3.68
CA ILE A 154 13.70 4.81 -3.75
C ILE A 154 13.49 5.56 -5.07
N PHE A 155 12.91 6.74 -5.00
CA PHE A 155 12.78 7.64 -6.15
C PHE A 155 14.14 8.19 -6.59
N ILE A 156 14.36 8.27 -7.88
CA ILE A 156 15.60 8.83 -8.44
C ILE A 156 15.40 10.32 -8.71
N VAL A 157 16.23 11.13 -8.07
CA VAL A 157 16.24 12.58 -8.18
C VAL A 157 17.45 13.05 -8.97
N SER A 158 17.35 14.21 -9.63
CA SER A 158 18.49 14.82 -10.33
C SER A 158 19.56 15.25 -9.32
N LYS A 159 20.78 14.71 -9.42
CA LYS A 159 21.92 15.10 -8.61
C LYS A 159 22.17 16.62 -8.73
N LYS A 160 22.07 17.15 -9.94
CA LYS A 160 22.23 18.59 -10.22
C LYS A 160 21.24 19.45 -9.44
N ALA A 161 19.96 19.05 -9.37
CA ALA A 161 18.91 19.84 -8.71
C ALA A 161 18.85 19.60 -7.19
N ALA A 162 19.27 18.41 -6.71
CA ALA A 162 19.03 17.97 -5.34
C ALA A 162 20.27 17.91 -4.45
N SER A 163 21.50 18.19 -4.95
CA SER A 163 22.76 18.04 -4.19
C SER A 163 22.78 18.82 -2.86
N ASN A 164 22.16 19.98 -2.81
CA ASN A 164 22.09 20.80 -1.59
C ASN A 164 20.64 21.14 -1.23
N ALA A 165 19.67 20.37 -1.74
CA ALA A 165 18.27 20.65 -1.56
C ALA A 165 17.77 20.21 -0.18
N SER A 166 17.16 21.16 0.51
CA SER A 166 16.37 20.91 1.72
C SER A 166 15.00 20.35 1.35
N PRO A 167 14.24 19.77 2.30
CA PRO A 167 12.84 19.40 2.07
C PRO A 167 11.97 20.57 1.58
N GLU A 168 12.29 21.80 1.99
CA GLU A 168 11.55 22.99 1.54
C GLU A 168 11.84 23.35 0.08
N ASP A 169 13.03 23.05 -0.43
CA ASP A 169 13.34 23.22 -1.87
C ASP A 169 12.50 22.24 -2.74
N PHE A 170 12.11 21.09 -2.20
CA PHE A 170 11.13 20.21 -2.85
C PHE A 170 9.70 20.76 -2.71
N ASN A 171 9.29 21.22 -1.52
CA ASN A 171 7.96 21.79 -1.30
C ASN A 171 7.69 23.02 -2.18
N SER A 172 8.69 23.87 -2.39
CA SER A 172 8.61 25.05 -3.26
C SER A 172 8.71 24.74 -4.76
N GLY A 173 9.14 23.52 -5.11
CA GLY A 173 9.31 23.08 -6.50
C GLY A 173 10.73 23.26 -7.07
N LYS A 174 11.62 23.97 -6.38
CA LYS A 174 12.99 24.24 -6.85
C LYS A 174 13.78 22.96 -7.13
N ALA A 175 13.59 21.91 -6.31
CA ALA A 175 14.24 20.60 -6.45
C ALA A 175 13.34 19.52 -7.07
N MET A 176 12.10 19.86 -7.48
CA MET A 176 11.13 18.91 -8.03
C MET A 176 11.44 18.56 -9.50
N ILE A 177 12.67 18.14 -9.77
CA ILE A 177 13.16 17.74 -11.09
C ILE A 177 13.29 16.22 -11.12
N GLY A 178 12.28 15.55 -11.65
CA GLY A 178 12.19 14.11 -11.80
C GLY A 178 12.17 13.64 -13.25
N THR A 179 11.83 12.38 -13.46
CA THR A 179 11.73 11.72 -14.76
C THR A 179 10.30 11.33 -15.12
N GLY A 180 9.36 11.55 -14.20
CA GLY A 180 8.00 11.04 -14.23
C GLY A 180 7.10 11.63 -15.32
N PRO A 181 5.85 11.10 -15.41
CA PRO A 181 4.88 11.48 -16.44
C PRO A 181 4.41 12.93 -16.35
N PHE A 182 4.57 13.59 -15.20
CA PHE A 182 4.18 14.99 -15.00
C PHE A 182 5.31 15.78 -14.35
N ARG A 183 5.32 17.08 -14.65
CA ARG A 183 6.21 18.08 -14.05
C ARG A 183 5.47 18.79 -12.92
N PHE A 184 6.14 19.02 -11.82
CA PHE A 184 5.61 19.78 -10.70
C PHE A 184 5.34 21.24 -11.12
N THR A 185 4.20 21.78 -10.67
CA THR A 185 3.83 23.18 -10.90
C THR A 185 3.62 23.91 -9.57
N ARG A 186 2.85 23.32 -8.66
CA ARG A 186 2.52 23.96 -7.38
C ARG A 186 2.16 22.95 -6.31
N PHE A 187 2.52 23.26 -5.06
CA PHE A 187 2.01 22.60 -3.86
C PHE A 187 1.44 23.66 -2.90
N ALA A 188 0.18 23.50 -2.52
CA ALA A 188 -0.49 24.24 -1.46
C ALA A 188 -0.90 23.22 -0.38
N ARG A 189 -0.16 23.23 0.74
CA ARG A 189 -0.35 22.28 1.84
C ARG A 189 -1.79 22.30 2.35
N GLY A 190 -2.38 21.12 2.53
CA GLY A 190 -3.77 20.95 2.98
C GLY A 190 -4.83 21.31 1.93
N ASP A 191 -4.45 21.76 0.72
CA ASP A 191 -5.37 22.14 -0.35
C ASP A 191 -5.14 21.30 -1.62
N ARG A 192 -3.96 21.42 -2.27
CA ARG A 192 -3.75 20.76 -3.56
C ARG A 192 -2.31 20.63 -4.01
N VAL A 193 -2.09 19.72 -4.98
CA VAL A 193 -0.90 19.65 -5.84
C VAL A 193 -1.31 19.83 -7.28
N GLU A 194 -0.59 20.67 -8.01
CA GLU A 194 -0.81 20.93 -9.44
C GLU A 194 0.41 20.43 -10.24
N LEU A 195 0.12 19.73 -11.32
CA LEU A 195 1.12 19.10 -12.19
C LEU A 195 0.82 19.43 -13.66
N ALA A 196 1.86 19.60 -14.47
CA ALA A 196 1.77 19.75 -15.91
C ALA A 196 2.35 18.53 -16.63
N LYS A 197 1.82 18.20 -17.79
CA LYS A 197 2.26 17.09 -18.66
C LYS A 197 3.76 17.10 -18.92
N ASN A 198 4.39 15.96 -18.87
CA ASN A 198 5.70 15.73 -19.45
C ASN A 198 5.53 15.06 -20.82
N PRO A 199 5.58 15.80 -21.94
CA PRO A 199 5.38 15.23 -23.26
C PRO A 199 6.51 14.29 -23.70
N ALA A 200 7.67 14.35 -23.05
CA ALA A 200 8.84 13.52 -23.30
C ALA A 200 8.97 12.34 -22.31
N TYR A 201 7.88 11.98 -21.60
CA TYR A 201 7.93 10.86 -20.67
C TYR A 201 8.31 9.56 -21.37
N TRP A 202 9.30 8.87 -20.85
CA TRP A 202 9.86 7.64 -21.43
C TRP A 202 8.84 6.49 -21.50
N GLY A 203 7.84 6.46 -20.60
CA GLY A 203 6.74 5.49 -20.58
C GLY A 203 5.56 5.83 -21.48
N GLY A 204 5.68 6.89 -22.30
CA GLY A 204 4.62 7.42 -23.16
C GLY A 204 3.95 8.66 -22.59
N ALA A 205 3.72 9.67 -23.45
CA ALA A 205 3.12 10.94 -23.02
C ALA A 205 1.72 10.72 -22.41
N PRO A 206 1.43 11.29 -21.21
CA PRO A 206 0.09 11.27 -20.64
C PRO A 206 -0.93 11.98 -21.54
N VAL A 207 -2.20 11.60 -21.43
CA VAL A 207 -3.29 12.27 -22.18
C VAL A 207 -3.65 13.64 -21.59
N TRP A 208 -3.52 13.81 -20.29
CA TRP A 208 -3.90 15.01 -19.56
C TRP A 208 -2.80 16.06 -19.61
N ASP A 209 -3.15 17.29 -19.97
CA ASP A 209 -2.19 18.40 -20.03
C ASP A 209 -1.89 18.98 -18.64
N ARG A 210 -2.89 18.97 -17.76
CA ARG A 210 -2.77 19.34 -16.35
C ARG A 210 -3.48 18.35 -15.46
N VAL A 211 -2.91 18.12 -14.27
CA VAL A 211 -3.52 17.31 -13.22
C VAL A 211 -3.51 18.09 -11.91
N THR A 212 -4.67 18.17 -11.26
CA THR A 212 -4.83 18.78 -9.95
C THR A 212 -5.30 17.73 -8.95
N PHE A 213 -4.47 17.41 -7.98
CA PHE A 213 -4.87 16.59 -6.82
C PHE A 213 -5.41 17.53 -5.74
N ARG A 214 -6.70 17.45 -5.44
CA ARG A 214 -7.35 18.21 -4.36
C ARG A 214 -7.42 17.36 -3.10
N ILE A 215 -6.99 17.91 -1.98
CA ILE A 215 -6.98 17.22 -0.68
C ILE A 215 -8.35 17.41 -0.04
N ILE A 216 -9.16 16.34 0.02
CA ILE A 216 -10.53 16.36 0.56
C ILE A 216 -10.69 15.15 1.53
N PRO A 217 -10.17 15.24 2.76
CA PRO A 217 -10.16 14.13 3.72
C PRO A 217 -11.56 13.73 4.19
N ASN A 218 -12.49 14.68 4.27
CA ASN A 218 -13.85 14.42 4.69
C ASN A 218 -14.62 13.66 3.59
N ASP A 219 -15.08 12.45 3.89
CA ASP A 219 -15.76 11.56 2.96
C ASP A 219 -17.01 12.18 2.32
N PRO A 220 -17.99 12.74 3.06
CA PRO A 220 -19.14 13.41 2.47
C PRO A 220 -18.78 14.57 1.53
N ALA A 221 -17.76 15.38 1.91
CA ALA A 221 -17.30 16.49 1.07
C ALA A 221 -16.65 15.98 -0.22
N ARG A 222 -15.91 14.86 -0.16
CA ARG A 222 -15.26 14.26 -1.34
C ARG A 222 -16.29 13.70 -2.31
N ILE A 223 -17.32 13.03 -1.82
CA ILE A 223 -18.46 12.57 -2.63
C ILE A 223 -19.21 13.76 -3.24
N ALA A 224 -19.51 14.81 -2.46
CA ALA A 224 -20.19 16.00 -2.95
C ALA A 224 -19.39 16.68 -4.08
N ALA A 225 -18.06 16.80 -3.94
CA ALA A 225 -17.19 17.38 -4.96
C ALA A 225 -17.24 16.59 -6.30
N LEU A 226 -17.31 15.25 -6.25
CA LEU A 226 -17.48 14.43 -7.44
C LEU A 226 -18.86 14.67 -8.08
N LEU A 227 -19.92 14.63 -7.29
CA LEU A 227 -21.29 14.80 -7.77
C LEU A 227 -21.56 16.19 -8.38
N ALA A 228 -20.93 17.22 -7.82
CA ALA A 228 -21.00 18.60 -8.32
C ALA A 228 -20.11 18.83 -9.56
N GLY A 229 -19.14 17.90 -9.84
CA GLY A 229 -18.20 18.07 -10.93
C GLY A 229 -17.01 18.97 -10.60
N ASP A 230 -16.77 19.27 -9.31
CA ASP A 230 -15.59 20.01 -8.82
C ASP A 230 -14.31 19.19 -8.96
N VAL A 231 -14.44 17.85 -8.93
CA VAL A 231 -13.40 16.88 -9.29
C VAL A 231 -13.95 15.88 -10.31
N ASP A 232 -13.06 15.27 -11.08
CA ASP A 232 -13.39 14.35 -12.16
C ASP A 232 -13.26 12.89 -11.72
N ALA A 233 -12.45 12.65 -10.70
CA ALA A 233 -12.25 11.34 -10.07
C ALA A 233 -11.99 11.50 -8.58
N ILE A 234 -12.30 10.46 -7.79
CA ILE A 234 -11.97 10.35 -6.37
C ILE A 234 -11.48 8.95 -6.03
N GLU A 235 -10.65 8.84 -5.02
CA GLU A 235 -10.25 7.59 -4.38
C GLU A 235 -11.04 7.35 -3.08
N ALA A 236 -10.96 6.14 -2.52
CA ALA A 236 -11.49 5.79 -1.20
C ALA A 236 -12.98 6.15 -1.03
N ILE A 237 -13.85 5.49 -1.81
CA ILE A 237 -15.30 5.70 -1.77
C ILE A 237 -15.86 5.10 -0.47
N PRO A 238 -16.60 5.86 0.35
CA PRO A 238 -17.31 5.30 1.50
C PRO A 238 -18.30 4.22 1.06
N THR A 239 -18.37 3.12 1.78
CA THR A 239 -19.22 1.98 1.41
C THR A 239 -20.71 2.34 1.28
N PRO A 240 -21.31 3.21 2.12
CA PRO A 240 -22.71 3.61 1.97
C PRO A 240 -23.03 4.35 0.65
N ASP A 241 -22.03 4.99 0.04
CA ASP A 241 -22.22 5.73 -1.21
C ASP A 241 -22.03 4.86 -2.47
N LEU A 242 -21.52 3.64 -2.34
CA LEU A 242 -21.24 2.77 -3.49
C LEU A 242 -22.46 2.47 -4.35
N ALA A 243 -23.60 2.15 -3.72
CA ALA A 243 -24.85 1.87 -4.46
C ALA A 243 -25.33 3.09 -5.23
N ARG A 244 -25.26 4.28 -4.62
CA ARG A 244 -25.64 5.56 -5.23
C ARG A 244 -24.78 5.87 -6.45
N ILE A 245 -23.45 5.80 -6.32
CA ILE A 245 -22.54 6.10 -7.43
C ILE A 245 -22.68 5.07 -8.55
N ARG A 246 -22.83 3.78 -8.22
CA ARG A 246 -23.04 2.71 -9.21
C ARG A 246 -24.34 2.89 -10.00
N GLY A 247 -25.40 3.41 -9.38
CA GLY A 247 -26.67 3.68 -10.02
C GLY A 247 -26.70 4.94 -10.88
N ASP A 248 -25.74 5.83 -10.77
CA ASP A 248 -25.68 7.10 -11.49
C ASP A 248 -24.84 6.96 -12.78
N LYS A 249 -25.50 7.02 -13.94
CA LYS A 249 -24.88 6.86 -15.27
C LYS A 249 -23.81 7.92 -15.61
N ARG A 250 -23.74 9.02 -14.84
CA ARG A 250 -22.69 10.05 -15.00
C ARG A 250 -21.34 9.56 -14.54
N PHE A 251 -21.29 8.49 -13.74
CA PHE A 251 -20.08 7.96 -13.10
C PHE A 251 -19.85 6.50 -13.42
N ARG A 252 -18.62 6.08 -13.20
CA ARG A 252 -18.21 4.69 -13.21
C ARG A 252 -17.29 4.39 -12.04
N LEU A 253 -17.25 3.13 -11.63
CA LEU A 253 -16.34 2.62 -10.62
C LEU A 253 -15.22 1.81 -11.28
N ALA A 254 -13.98 2.05 -10.87
CA ALA A 254 -12.87 1.13 -11.09
C ALA A 254 -12.56 0.43 -9.76
N GLN A 255 -12.39 -0.90 -9.77
CA GLN A 255 -12.22 -1.70 -8.56
C GLN A 255 -11.12 -2.73 -8.75
N LYS A 256 -10.34 -2.98 -7.70
CA LYS A 256 -9.31 -4.01 -7.66
C LYS A 256 -9.21 -4.58 -6.25
N VAL A 257 -8.97 -5.89 -6.13
CA VAL A 257 -8.60 -6.45 -4.84
C VAL A 257 -7.27 -5.84 -4.42
N SER A 258 -7.28 -5.18 -3.28
CA SER A 258 -6.11 -4.50 -2.71
C SER A 258 -5.14 -5.51 -2.10
N TRP A 259 -3.88 -5.15 -2.00
CA TRP A 259 -2.88 -5.88 -1.20
C TRP A 259 -3.17 -5.83 0.31
N ARG A 260 -4.13 -5.00 0.75
CA ARG A 260 -4.46 -4.82 2.16
C ARG A 260 -5.35 -5.94 2.69
N THR A 261 -4.82 -6.65 3.66
CA THR A 261 -5.56 -7.63 4.44
C THR A 261 -5.85 -7.09 5.82
N ILE A 262 -7.11 -7.19 6.26
CA ILE A 262 -7.52 -6.94 7.64
C ILE A 262 -7.54 -8.26 8.39
N PHE A 263 -6.96 -8.28 9.57
CA PHE A 263 -6.83 -9.46 10.42
C PHE A 263 -6.73 -9.08 11.89
N PHE A 264 -6.82 -10.07 12.78
CA PHE A 264 -6.63 -9.88 14.21
C PHE A 264 -5.36 -10.55 14.70
N HIS A 265 -4.63 -9.85 15.57
CA HIS A 265 -3.60 -10.41 16.43
C HIS A 265 -4.20 -10.89 17.74
N ALA A 266 -3.70 -12.00 18.26
CA ALA A 266 -3.96 -12.48 19.60
C ALA A 266 -2.65 -12.52 20.41
N ASP A 267 -2.67 -12.15 21.67
CA ASP A 267 -1.53 -12.26 22.56
C ASP A 267 -1.14 -13.72 22.77
N GLN A 268 0.00 -14.14 22.23
CA GLN A 268 0.46 -15.52 22.23
C GLN A 268 1.66 -15.79 23.14
N TYR A 269 2.09 -14.80 23.94
CA TYR A 269 3.32 -14.91 24.72
C TYR A 269 3.14 -14.78 26.23
N ARG A 270 2.23 -13.92 26.71
CA ARG A 270 2.03 -13.70 28.14
C ARG A 270 1.31 -14.88 28.77
N ASP A 271 1.69 -15.24 30.00
CA ASP A 271 0.99 -16.27 30.78
C ASP A 271 -0.38 -15.76 31.25
N ALA A 272 -0.47 -14.48 31.61
CA ALA A 272 -1.72 -13.77 31.87
C ALA A 272 -1.85 -12.57 30.94
N SER A 273 -2.96 -12.48 30.20
CA SER A 273 -3.20 -11.40 29.25
C SER A 273 -4.10 -10.32 29.87
N PRO A 274 -3.76 -9.01 29.73
CA PRO A 274 -4.37 -7.95 30.54
C PRO A 274 -5.86 -7.74 30.30
N PHE A 275 -6.36 -8.03 29.11
CA PHE A 275 -7.75 -7.82 28.69
C PHE A 275 -8.51 -9.14 28.48
N VAL A 276 -8.12 -10.16 29.25
CA VAL A 276 -8.74 -11.47 29.27
C VAL A 276 -9.05 -11.87 30.71
N SER A 277 -10.29 -12.25 30.97
CA SER A 277 -10.76 -12.64 32.29
C SER A 277 -11.82 -13.74 32.21
N ASP A 278 -12.23 -14.30 33.35
CA ASP A 278 -13.47 -15.05 33.41
C ASP A 278 -14.69 -14.11 33.21
N ARG A 279 -15.88 -14.64 33.15
CA ARG A 279 -17.11 -13.87 32.94
C ARG A 279 -17.46 -12.93 34.12
N ALA A 280 -16.88 -13.16 35.28
CA ALA A 280 -17.04 -12.31 36.48
C ALA A 280 -15.96 -11.20 36.55
N GLY A 281 -15.04 -11.14 35.56
CA GLY A 281 -13.97 -10.13 35.52
C GLY A 281 -12.70 -10.54 36.29
N LYS A 282 -12.61 -11.75 36.82
CA LYS A 282 -11.43 -12.25 37.52
C LYS A 282 -10.37 -12.71 36.51
N PRO A 283 -9.08 -12.37 36.68
CA PRO A 283 -8.00 -12.85 35.81
C PRO A 283 -7.99 -14.38 35.70
N LEU A 284 -7.81 -14.88 34.48
CA LEU A 284 -7.67 -16.30 34.24
C LEU A 284 -6.28 -16.78 34.65
N PRO A 285 -6.14 -18.04 35.13
CA PRO A 285 -4.84 -18.61 35.52
C PRO A 285 -3.88 -18.82 34.34
N LYS A 286 -4.43 -18.91 33.14
CA LYS A 286 -3.67 -19.05 31.89
C LYS A 286 -4.31 -18.18 30.81
N ASN A 287 -3.48 -17.65 29.93
CA ASN A 287 -3.94 -16.92 28.77
C ASN A 287 -4.54 -17.89 27.72
N PRO A 288 -5.86 -17.85 27.47
CA PRO A 288 -6.51 -18.74 26.49
C PRO A 288 -6.03 -18.50 25.06
N LEU A 289 -5.58 -17.28 24.73
CA LEU A 289 -5.16 -16.90 23.39
C LEU A 289 -3.86 -17.59 22.94
N ARG A 290 -3.11 -18.22 23.87
CA ARG A 290 -1.93 -19.05 23.56
C ARG A 290 -2.33 -20.42 22.99
N ASP A 291 -3.54 -20.89 23.26
CA ASP A 291 -4.02 -22.18 22.73
C ASP A 291 -4.49 -22.03 21.28
N VAL A 292 -3.94 -22.85 20.39
CA VAL A 292 -4.30 -22.85 18.96
C VAL A 292 -5.79 -23.19 18.75
N ASN A 293 -6.38 -24.05 19.60
CA ASN A 293 -7.81 -24.38 19.52
C ASN A 293 -8.68 -23.17 19.84
N VAL A 294 -8.27 -22.31 20.79
CA VAL A 294 -8.98 -21.07 21.09
C VAL A 294 -8.89 -20.10 19.91
N ARG A 295 -7.71 -19.92 19.30
CA ARG A 295 -7.56 -19.06 18.13
C ARG A 295 -8.36 -19.60 16.92
N LEU A 296 -8.39 -20.91 16.73
CA LEU A 296 -9.21 -21.55 15.71
C LEU A 296 -10.72 -21.39 16.01
N ALA A 297 -11.14 -21.50 17.29
CA ALA A 297 -12.51 -21.23 17.70
C ALA A 297 -12.91 -19.77 17.39
N ILE A 298 -12.06 -18.81 17.69
CA ILE A 298 -12.26 -17.40 17.30
C ILE A 298 -12.42 -17.30 15.79
N SER A 299 -11.56 -17.93 15.01
CA SER A 299 -11.61 -17.89 13.54
C SER A 299 -12.92 -18.47 12.98
N LYS A 300 -13.36 -19.65 13.52
CA LYS A 300 -14.62 -20.31 13.13
C LYS A 300 -15.88 -19.54 13.56
N SER A 301 -15.77 -18.73 14.60
CA SER A 301 -16.89 -17.89 15.07
C SER A 301 -17.19 -16.71 14.16
N ILE A 302 -16.27 -16.34 13.26
CA ILE A 302 -16.38 -15.14 12.43
C ILE A 302 -17.01 -15.49 11.08
N ASN A 303 -18.24 -15.02 10.83
CA ASN A 303 -18.87 -15.10 9.53
C ASN A 303 -18.32 -14.03 8.59
N ARG A 304 -17.21 -14.36 7.93
CA ARG A 304 -16.51 -13.45 7.00
C ARG A 304 -17.38 -13.00 5.84
N GLN A 305 -18.24 -13.90 5.34
CA GLN A 305 -19.16 -13.59 4.24
C GLN A 305 -20.19 -12.54 4.68
N ALA A 306 -20.75 -12.68 5.88
CA ALA A 306 -21.71 -11.70 6.42
C ALA A 306 -21.04 -10.32 6.64
N ILE A 307 -19.77 -10.27 7.08
CA ILE A 307 -19.02 -9.02 7.20
C ILE A 307 -18.84 -8.38 5.82
N VAL A 308 -18.41 -9.15 4.82
CA VAL A 308 -18.25 -8.65 3.44
C VAL A 308 -19.55 -8.11 2.86
N GLU A 309 -20.67 -8.79 3.08
CA GLU A 309 -21.95 -8.41 2.51
C GLU A 309 -22.62 -7.24 3.23
N ARG A 310 -22.58 -7.22 4.57
CA ARG A 310 -23.40 -6.32 5.40
C ARG A 310 -22.61 -5.16 6.00
N VAL A 311 -21.33 -5.35 6.29
CA VAL A 311 -20.48 -4.30 6.86
C VAL A 311 -19.69 -3.62 5.76
N MET A 312 -19.12 -4.41 4.83
CA MET A 312 -18.27 -3.88 3.75
C MET A 312 -19.06 -3.57 2.46
N GLU A 313 -20.35 -3.83 2.38
CA GLU A 313 -21.20 -3.61 1.19
C GLU A 313 -20.56 -4.16 -0.10
N LYS A 314 -19.93 -5.35 0.02
CA LYS A 314 -19.18 -6.04 -1.04
C LYS A 314 -17.89 -5.33 -1.48
N ALA A 315 -17.40 -4.36 -0.72
CA ALA A 315 -16.11 -3.72 -0.92
C ALA A 315 -14.93 -4.50 -0.29
N ALA A 316 -15.06 -5.82 -0.19
CA ALA A 316 -14.05 -6.74 0.31
C ALA A 316 -14.27 -8.15 -0.22
N ILE A 317 -13.28 -9.04 -0.05
CA ILE A 317 -13.43 -10.48 -0.22
C ILE A 317 -12.94 -11.19 1.05
N PRO A 318 -13.55 -12.34 1.46
CA PRO A 318 -13.08 -13.09 2.63
C PRO A 318 -11.61 -13.50 2.49
N ALA A 319 -10.82 -13.33 3.55
CA ALA A 319 -9.39 -13.66 3.56
C ALA A 319 -9.10 -14.99 4.27
N SER A 320 -8.15 -15.71 3.71
CA SER A 320 -7.50 -16.87 4.31
C SER A 320 -6.00 -16.69 4.48
N ASN A 321 -5.42 -15.67 3.85
CA ASN A 321 -4.00 -15.37 3.79
C ASN A 321 -3.69 -13.99 4.33
N LEU A 322 -2.41 -13.71 4.63
CA LEU A 322 -1.94 -12.36 4.97
C LEU A 322 -1.75 -11.47 3.75
N VAL A 323 -1.71 -12.05 2.56
CA VAL A 323 -1.64 -11.29 1.29
C VAL A 323 -2.78 -11.72 0.37
N SER A 324 -3.26 -10.78 -0.45
CA SER A 324 -4.37 -11.00 -1.37
C SER A 324 -4.00 -11.86 -2.58
N PRO A 325 -4.96 -12.45 -3.31
CA PRO A 325 -4.70 -13.40 -4.39
C PRO A 325 -3.66 -13.01 -5.45
N PRO A 326 -3.59 -11.74 -5.94
CA PRO A 326 -2.59 -11.38 -6.95
C PRO A 326 -1.17 -11.25 -6.40
N VAL A 327 -1.00 -11.16 -5.08
CA VAL A 327 0.28 -10.87 -4.45
C VAL A 327 1.16 -12.12 -4.37
N PHE A 328 2.46 -11.94 -4.61
CA PHE A 328 3.50 -12.96 -4.46
C PHE A 328 3.41 -13.69 -3.12
N GLY A 329 3.45 -15.02 -3.16
CA GLY A 329 3.39 -15.87 -1.96
C GLY A 329 1.98 -16.14 -1.44
N HIS A 330 0.90 -15.73 -2.15
CA HIS A 330 -0.46 -16.14 -1.79
C HIS A 330 -0.66 -17.65 -1.95
N VAL A 331 -1.27 -18.29 -0.94
CA VAL A 331 -1.52 -19.75 -0.92
C VAL A 331 -2.97 -20.01 -1.34
N ALA A 332 -3.20 -20.22 -2.62
CA ALA A 332 -4.54 -20.38 -3.19
C ALA A 332 -5.31 -21.62 -2.71
N SER A 333 -4.59 -22.65 -2.23
CA SER A 333 -5.20 -23.87 -1.67
C SER A 333 -5.82 -23.66 -0.28
N ILE A 334 -5.35 -22.67 0.49
CA ILE A 334 -5.91 -22.34 1.80
C ILE A 334 -7.16 -21.50 1.60
N LYS A 335 -8.30 -21.98 2.06
CA LYS A 335 -9.59 -21.29 1.99
C LYS A 335 -9.88 -20.55 3.30
N PRO A 336 -10.71 -19.50 3.28
CA PRO A 336 -11.19 -18.86 4.50
C PRO A 336 -11.84 -19.89 5.41
N GLU A 337 -11.58 -19.80 6.73
CA GLU A 337 -12.16 -20.70 7.70
C GLU A 337 -13.69 -20.64 7.63
N ALA A 338 -14.33 -21.80 7.58
CA ALA A 338 -15.78 -21.89 7.53
C ALA A 338 -16.42 -21.37 8.82
N TYR A 339 -17.50 -20.60 8.71
CA TYR A 339 -18.29 -20.21 9.85
C TYR A 339 -18.98 -21.42 10.48
N ASP A 340 -18.61 -21.72 11.74
CA ASP A 340 -19.04 -22.93 12.44
C ASP A 340 -19.06 -22.64 13.97
N THR A 341 -20.21 -22.21 14.46
CA THR A 341 -20.38 -21.86 15.88
C THR A 341 -20.32 -23.06 16.80
N GLU A 342 -20.84 -24.21 16.37
CA GLU A 342 -20.84 -25.43 17.19
C GLU A 342 -19.43 -26.04 17.28
N GLY A 343 -18.71 -26.10 16.16
CA GLY A 343 -17.30 -26.48 16.16
C GLY A 343 -16.43 -25.53 16.99
N ALA A 344 -16.73 -24.23 16.99
CA ALA A 344 -16.05 -23.24 17.83
C ALA A 344 -16.27 -23.52 19.32
N LYS A 345 -17.51 -23.78 19.77
CA LYS A 345 -17.83 -24.14 21.16
C LYS A 345 -17.11 -25.42 21.59
N GLN A 346 -17.08 -26.43 20.71
CA GLN A 346 -16.37 -27.71 20.98
C GLN A 346 -14.86 -27.47 21.14
N LEU A 347 -14.26 -26.58 20.34
CA LEU A 347 -12.86 -26.21 20.46
C LEU A 347 -12.56 -25.49 21.76
N LEU A 348 -13.42 -24.54 22.18
CA LEU A 348 -13.31 -23.85 23.47
C LEU A 348 -13.41 -24.85 24.63
N ALA A 349 -14.37 -25.77 24.60
CA ALA A 349 -14.51 -26.79 25.63
C ALA A 349 -13.27 -27.70 25.72
N ARG A 350 -12.72 -28.14 24.58
CA ARG A 350 -11.46 -28.92 24.53
C ARG A 350 -10.26 -28.16 25.08
N ALA A 351 -10.23 -26.85 24.91
CA ALA A 351 -9.19 -25.97 25.44
C ALA A 351 -9.38 -25.66 26.95
N GLY A 352 -10.45 -26.18 27.59
CA GLY A 352 -10.73 -25.96 29.00
C GLY A 352 -11.62 -24.75 29.30
N TYR A 353 -12.30 -24.18 28.29
CA TYR A 353 -13.19 -23.03 28.42
C TYR A 353 -14.62 -23.36 27.93
N PRO A 354 -15.32 -24.36 28.50
CA PRO A 354 -16.65 -24.75 28.05
C PRO A 354 -17.69 -23.62 28.19
N ASP A 355 -17.53 -22.77 29.21
CA ASP A 355 -18.40 -21.60 29.46
C ASP A 355 -17.86 -20.32 28.80
N GLY A 356 -16.74 -20.42 28.06
CA GLY A 356 -16.07 -19.30 27.44
C GLY A 356 -15.28 -18.42 28.43
N PHE A 357 -15.04 -17.18 28.04
CA PHE A 357 -14.30 -16.19 28.82
C PHE A 357 -14.65 -14.76 28.37
N ALA A 358 -14.19 -13.73 29.09
CA ALA A 358 -14.32 -12.34 28.69
C ALA A 358 -13.05 -11.84 27.96
N LEU A 359 -13.24 -11.05 26.92
CA LEU A 359 -12.17 -10.52 26.06
C LEU A 359 -12.46 -9.08 25.66
N THR A 360 -11.44 -8.20 25.66
CA THR A 360 -11.56 -6.89 24.99
C THR A 360 -10.89 -6.97 23.61
N LEU A 361 -11.67 -6.59 22.58
CA LEU A 361 -11.21 -6.40 21.21
C LEU A 361 -10.87 -4.92 21.01
N HIS A 362 -9.61 -4.64 20.67
CA HIS A 362 -9.15 -3.29 20.38
C HIS A 362 -9.06 -3.07 18.85
N ALA A 363 -9.55 -1.91 18.39
CA ALA A 363 -9.49 -1.56 16.97
C ALA A 363 -9.28 -0.04 16.77
N PRO A 364 -8.71 0.41 15.66
CA PRO A 364 -8.80 1.80 15.27
C PRO A 364 -10.25 2.13 14.85
N ASN A 365 -10.55 3.44 14.73
CA ASN A 365 -11.86 3.93 14.30
C ASN A 365 -11.78 5.00 13.19
N ASN A 366 -10.61 5.16 12.60
CA ASN A 366 -10.37 6.13 11.54
C ASN A 366 -9.20 5.75 10.61
N ARG A 367 -8.93 4.43 10.47
CA ARG A 367 -7.79 3.96 9.68
C ARG A 367 -8.18 3.06 8.52
N TYR A 368 -9.10 2.14 8.73
CA TYR A 368 -9.55 1.18 7.73
C TYR A 368 -11.03 1.40 7.43
N VAL A 369 -11.46 0.97 6.25
CA VAL A 369 -12.87 1.08 5.88
C VAL A 369 -13.72 0.33 6.90
N ASN A 370 -14.63 1.03 7.57
CA ASN A 370 -15.59 0.51 8.56
C ASN A 370 -14.95 -0.25 9.74
N ASP A 371 -13.76 0.14 10.17
CA ASP A 371 -12.98 -0.57 11.20
C ASP A 371 -13.73 -0.72 12.54
N ASP A 372 -14.40 0.30 13.02
CA ASP A 372 -15.24 0.26 14.23
C ASP A 372 -16.45 -0.67 14.07
N GLN A 373 -17.14 -0.63 12.93
CA GLN A 373 -18.29 -1.48 12.63
C GLN A 373 -17.89 -2.96 12.49
N ILE A 374 -16.72 -3.23 11.89
CA ILE A 374 -16.14 -4.57 11.82
C ILE A 374 -15.87 -5.10 13.24
N ALA A 375 -15.25 -4.28 14.11
CA ALA A 375 -14.96 -4.68 15.49
C ALA A 375 -16.24 -5.04 16.25
N GLN A 376 -17.30 -4.23 16.13
CA GLN A 376 -18.60 -4.48 16.75
C GLN A 376 -19.26 -5.78 16.22
N ALA A 377 -19.23 -5.99 14.90
CA ALA A 377 -19.79 -7.19 14.29
C ALA A 377 -19.05 -8.47 14.77
N VAL A 378 -17.72 -8.43 14.83
CA VAL A 378 -16.90 -9.54 15.32
C VAL A 378 -17.17 -9.81 16.79
N ALA A 379 -17.25 -8.79 17.64
CA ALA A 379 -17.56 -8.95 19.06
C ALA A 379 -18.91 -9.64 19.30
N GLN A 380 -19.94 -9.28 18.53
CA GLN A 380 -21.24 -9.94 18.58
C GLN A 380 -21.14 -11.43 18.16
N MET A 381 -20.34 -11.75 17.14
CA MET A 381 -20.15 -13.12 16.70
C MET A 381 -19.42 -13.97 17.74
N LEU A 382 -18.37 -13.44 18.36
CA LEU A 382 -17.61 -14.10 19.43
C LEU A 382 -18.49 -14.34 20.66
N SER A 383 -19.36 -13.41 21.01
CA SER A 383 -20.28 -13.55 22.16
C SER A 383 -21.26 -14.73 21.98
N ARG A 384 -21.64 -15.10 20.76
CA ARG A 384 -22.52 -16.24 20.47
C ARG A 384 -21.92 -17.60 20.81
N VAL A 385 -20.60 -17.69 20.86
CA VAL A 385 -19.88 -18.92 21.21
C VAL A 385 -19.35 -18.93 22.64
N GLY A 386 -19.73 -17.92 23.47
CA GLY A 386 -19.35 -17.83 24.87
C GLY A 386 -18.18 -16.90 25.15
N ILE A 387 -17.52 -16.33 24.13
CA ILE A 387 -16.46 -15.32 24.34
C ILE A 387 -17.13 -13.94 24.50
N ALA A 388 -17.36 -13.55 25.77
CA ALA A 388 -17.98 -12.25 26.10
C ALA A 388 -17.04 -11.09 25.68
N THR A 389 -17.31 -10.47 24.54
CA THR A 389 -16.38 -9.55 23.92
C THR A 389 -16.83 -8.09 24.07
N ARG A 390 -16.00 -7.28 24.73
CA ARG A 390 -16.11 -5.81 24.75
C ARG A 390 -15.28 -5.23 23.63
N VAL A 391 -15.75 -4.15 23.01
CA VAL A 391 -15.01 -3.41 21.98
C VAL A 391 -14.50 -2.09 22.55
N GLU A 392 -13.22 -1.82 22.33
CA GLU A 392 -12.60 -0.51 22.58
C GLU A 392 -11.99 0.00 21.28
N THR A 393 -12.52 1.12 20.78
CA THR A 393 -11.97 1.78 19.57
C THR A 393 -11.32 3.10 19.93
N MET A 394 -10.31 3.47 19.13
CA MET A 394 -9.59 4.74 19.31
C MET A 394 -8.97 5.21 17.99
N PRO A 395 -8.68 6.53 17.86
CA PRO A 395 -7.98 7.05 16.68
C PRO A 395 -6.61 6.39 16.50
N ILE A 396 -6.18 6.23 15.23
CA ILE A 396 -4.96 5.49 14.86
C ILE A 396 -3.70 6.02 15.54
N ASN A 397 -3.60 7.34 15.75
CA ASN A 397 -2.47 7.98 16.43
C ASN A 397 -2.35 7.62 17.91
N VAL A 398 -3.46 7.22 18.56
CA VAL A 398 -3.48 6.67 19.92
C VAL A 398 -3.30 5.16 19.90
N TYR A 399 -3.91 4.50 18.92
CA TYR A 399 -3.90 3.05 18.77
C TYR A 399 -2.49 2.46 18.54
N LEU A 400 -1.75 3.01 17.56
CA LEU A 400 -0.45 2.47 17.16
C LEU A 400 0.61 2.47 18.28
N PRO A 401 0.80 3.55 19.06
CA PRO A 401 1.73 3.52 20.20
C PRO A 401 1.38 2.43 21.22
N LYS A 402 0.11 2.29 21.60
CA LYS A 402 -0.35 1.26 22.52
C LYS A 402 -0.13 -0.15 21.98
N ALA A 403 -0.47 -0.38 20.72
CA ALA A 403 -0.25 -1.67 20.07
C ALA A 403 1.24 -2.07 20.01
N ARG A 404 2.13 -1.11 19.72
CA ARG A 404 3.59 -1.33 19.72
C ARG A 404 4.14 -1.64 21.11
N ASN A 405 3.59 -1.05 22.14
CA ASN A 405 3.93 -1.33 23.53
C ASN A 405 3.42 -2.71 23.99
N GLY A 406 2.56 -3.36 23.20
CA GLY A 406 1.94 -4.63 23.58
C GLY A 406 0.80 -4.49 24.58
N ASP A 407 0.15 -3.31 24.63
CA ASP A 407 -0.91 -3.02 25.61
C ASP A 407 -2.20 -3.84 25.35
N PHE A 408 -2.33 -4.49 24.18
CA PHE A 408 -3.54 -5.19 23.76
C PHE A 408 -3.42 -6.71 23.87
N SER A 409 -4.56 -7.39 24.09
CA SER A 409 -4.65 -8.85 24.09
C SER A 409 -5.20 -9.40 22.78
N PHE A 410 -6.18 -8.72 22.17
CA PHE A 410 -6.77 -9.04 20.89
C PHE A 410 -7.02 -7.76 20.10
N ALA A 411 -6.38 -7.63 18.95
CA ALA A 411 -6.27 -6.33 18.28
C ALA A 411 -6.37 -6.44 16.75
N MET A 412 -7.05 -5.48 16.11
CA MET A 412 -7.17 -5.39 14.65
C MET A 412 -5.93 -4.75 14.04
N LEU A 413 -5.46 -5.29 12.91
CA LEU A 413 -4.48 -4.65 12.05
C LEU A 413 -4.84 -4.85 10.58
N GLY A 414 -4.55 -3.85 9.76
CA GLY A 414 -4.57 -3.93 8.30
C GLY A 414 -3.17 -3.76 7.75
N TRP A 415 -2.74 -4.69 6.91
CA TRP A 415 -1.42 -4.70 6.32
C TRP A 415 -1.47 -4.80 4.80
N GLY A 416 -0.75 -3.93 4.11
CA GLY A 416 -0.53 -3.99 2.66
C GLY A 416 0.92 -4.40 2.38
N SER A 417 1.11 -5.37 1.50
CA SER A 417 2.43 -5.81 1.07
C SER A 417 2.37 -6.33 -0.36
N PHE A 418 3.38 -6.05 -1.15
CA PHE A 418 3.53 -6.63 -2.49
C PHE A 418 4.19 -8.03 -2.46
N SER A 419 4.50 -8.56 -1.26
CA SER A 419 5.12 -9.87 -1.14
C SER A 419 4.73 -10.53 0.19
N GLY A 420 4.41 -11.83 0.13
CA GLY A 420 4.02 -12.63 1.29
C GLY A 420 5.15 -12.85 2.28
N ASP A 421 6.37 -13.06 1.81
CA ASP A 421 7.55 -13.22 2.67
C ASP A 421 7.85 -11.93 3.45
N LEU A 422 7.70 -10.74 2.84
CA LEU A 422 7.81 -9.47 3.55
C LEU A 422 6.70 -9.27 4.60
N ALA A 423 5.47 -9.70 4.28
CA ALA A 423 4.39 -9.66 5.25
C ALA A 423 4.68 -10.58 6.46
N LEU A 424 5.12 -11.81 6.21
CA LEU A 424 5.51 -12.76 7.25
C LEU A 424 6.68 -12.22 8.09
N ARG A 425 7.72 -11.67 7.45
CA ARG A 425 8.85 -11.05 8.12
C ARG A 425 8.43 -9.95 9.09
N ALA A 426 7.56 -9.06 8.64
CA ALA A 426 7.14 -7.91 9.43
C ALA A 426 6.23 -8.31 10.59
N LEU A 427 5.29 -9.24 10.34
CA LEU A 427 4.14 -9.51 11.19
C LEU A 427 4.29 -10.74 12.09
N LEU A 428 5.05 -11.75 11.69
CA LEU A 428 5.06 -13.07 12.34
C LEU A 428 6.44 -13.62 12.68
N ALA A 429 7.52 -13.16 12.01
CA ALA A 429 8.87 -13.56 12.41
C ALA A 429 9.16 -13.12 13.85
N ALA A 430 9.94 -13.90 14.57
CA ALA A 430 10.39 -13.51 15.90
C ALA A 430 11.17 -12.18 15.85
N PRO A 431 10.93 -11.25 16.79
CA PRO A 431 11.57 -9.94 16.77
C PRO A 431 13.10 -10.02 16.77
N ASP A 432 13.72 -9.54 15.70
CA ASP A 432 15.17 -9.42 15.54
C ASP A 432 15.46 -8.12 14.78
N ALA A 433 15.91 -7.09 15.50
CA ALA A 433 16.19 -5.78 14.94
C ALA A 433 17.35 -5.82 13.91
N GLY A 434 18.34 -6.71 14.08
CA GLY A 434 19.45 -6.88 13.15
C GLY A 434 19.01 -7.40 11.79
N LYS A 435 18.00 -8.27 11.77
CA LYS A 435 17.39 -8.80 10.55
C LYS A 435 16.21 -7.96 10.05
N GLY A 436 15.69 -7.02 10.85
CA GLY A 436 14.45 -6.28 10.58
C GLY A 436 13.22 -7.19 10.66
N TYR A 437 13.25 -8.21 11.50
CA TYR A 437 12.18 -9.17 11.72
C TYR A 437 11.25 -8.72 12.84
N GLY A 438 9.98 -9.07 12.73
CA GLY A 438 8.98 -8.94 13.77
C GLY A 438 8.65 -7.52 14.23
N ALA A 439 8.98 -6.48 13.45
CA ALA A 439 8.75 -5.08 13.82
C ALA A 439 7.26 -4.77 14.09
N TRP A 440 6.35 -5.58 13.54
CA TRP A 440 4.90 -5.49 13.69
C TRP A 440 4.28 -6.77 14.27
N ASN A 441 5.12 -7.67 14.81
CA ASN A 441 4.67 -8.89 15.47
C ASN A 441 4.16 -8.57 16.89
N TRP A 442 3.00 -7.93 16.98
CA TRP A 442 2.39 -7.55 18.26
C TRP A 442 1.87 -8.74 19.06
N SER A 443 1.55 -9.84 18.37
CA SER A 443 1.16 -11.11 19.00
C SER A 443 2.32 -11.80 19.74
N ARG A 444 3.56 -11.42 19.45
CA ARG A 444 4.78 -12.12 19.88
C ARG A 444 4.74 -13.62 19.51
N TYR A 445 4.05 -13.94 18.43
CA TYR A 445 4.12 -15.28 17.85
C TYR A 445 5.59 -15.63 17.57
N ALA A 446 5.98 -16.87 17.86
CA ALA A 446 7.33 -17.35 17.62
C ALA A 446 7.28 -18.79 17.09
N ASN A 447 7.93 -19.02 15.96
CA ASN A 447 8.08 -20.33 15.35
C ASN A 447 9.43 -20.40 14.65
N ALA A 448 10.37 -21.15 15.25
CA ALA A 448 11.74 -21.25 14.74
C ALA A 448 11.82 -21.87 13.32
N ALA A 449 10.85 -22.72 12.94
CA ALA A 449 10.79 -23.27 11.59
C ALA A 449 10.39 -22.19 10.58
N LEU A 450 9.43 -21.33 10.93
CA LEU A 450 9.06 -20.17 10.12
C LEU A 450 10.24 -19.22 9.91
N ASP A 451 10.94 -18.85 10.99
CA ASP A 451 12.09 -17.95 10.92
C ASP A 451 13.20 -18.50 10.02
N LYS A 452 13.49 -19.81 10.13
CA LYS A 452 14.45 -20.49 9.26
C LYS A 452 14.01 -20.49 7.79
N MET A 453 12.72 -20.72 7.50
CA MET A 453 12.18 -20.68 6.13
C MET A 453 12.31 -19.28 5.54
N LEU A 454 12.07 -18.23 6.34
CA LEU A 454 12.24 -16.83 5.92
C LEU A 454 13.71 -16.50 5.64
N ASP A 455 14.65 -16.91 6.51
CA ASP A 455 16.09 -16.73 6.28
C ASP A 455 16.52 -17.37 4.94
N GLN A 456 16.08 -18.60 4.69
CA GLN A 456 16.38 -19.32 3.45
C GLN A 456 15.72 -18.64 2.22
N GLY A 457 14.46 -18.21 2.36
CA GLY A 457 13.73 -17.52 1.30
C GLY A 457 14.40 -16.22 0.90
N PHE A 458 14.79 -15.37 1.85
CA PHE A 458 15.49 -14.10 1.57
C PHE A 458 16.90 -14.29 1.00
N ALA A 459 17.54 -15.42 1.25
CA ALA A 459 18.81 -15.79 0.63
C ALA A 459 18.64 -16.37 -0.79
N THR A 460 17.42 -16.72 -1.21
CA THR A 460 17.14 -17.40 -2.49
C THR A 460 16.83 -16.37 -3.58
N VAL A 461 17.75 -16.12 -4.50
CA VAL A 461 17.59 -15.16 -5.61
C VAL A 461 16.69 -15.66 -6.74
N ASP A 462 16.50 -16.97 -6.87
CA ASP A 462 15.52 -17.56 -7.82
C ASP A 462 14.10 -17.25 -7.33
N GLU A 463 13.39 -16.39 -8.05
CA GLU A 463 12.08 -15.89 -7.65
C GLU A 463 11.03 -17.00 -7.52
N LYS A 464 11.04 -18.01 -8.41
CA LYS A 464 10.08 -19.12 -8.34
C LYS A 464 10.30 -20.01 -7.10
N LYS A 465 11.56 -20.30 -6.79
CA LYS A 465 11.90 -21.04 -5.58
C LYS A 465 11.55 -20.25 -4.34
N ARG A 466 11.87 -18.95 -4.31
CA ARG A 466 11.52 -18.04 -3.22
C ARG A 466 10.01 -17.96 -3.00
N GLU A 467 9.22 -17.88 -4.08
CA GLU A 467 7.76 -17.87 -3.97
C GLU A 467 7.20 -19.17 -3.39
N ALA A 468 7.74 -20.32 -3.79
CA ALA A 468 7.36 -21.62 -3.23
C ALA A 468 7.66 -21.67 -1.72
N MET A 469 8.84 -21.21 -1.30
CA MET A 469 9.23 -21.11 0.11
C MET A 469 8.34 -20.15 0.90
N ALA A 470 8.00 -19.00 0.33
CA ALA A 470 7.09 -18.04 0.95
C ALA A 470 5.69 -18.62 1.17
N ARG A 471 5.19 -19.41 0.20
CA ARG A 471 3.91 -20.14 0.34
C ARG A 471 3.95 -21.21 1.42
N GLU A 472 5.03 -21.95 1.52
CA GLU A 472 5.23 -22.96 2.56
C GLU A 472 5.28 -22.31 3.95
N ALA A 473 6.06 -21.25 4.11
CA ALA A 473 6.14 -20.48 5.34
C ALA A 473 4.77 -19.88 5.74
N ALA A 474 4.02 -19.35 4.79
CA ALA A 474 2.66 -18.86 5.03
C ALA A 474 1.73 -19.99 5.48
N ALA A 475 1.81 -21.17 4.88
CA ALA A 475 0.98 -22.32 5.26
C ALA A 475 1.26 -22.78 6.70
N VAL A 476 2.53 -22.79 7.13
CA VAL A 476 2.92 -23.08 8.52
C VAL A 476 2.28 -22.08 9.48
N ALA A 477 2.45 -20.79 9.25
CA ALA A 477 1.91 -19.76 10.14
C ALA A 477 0.37 -19.77 10.21
N LEU A 478 -0.30 -20.00 9.08
CA LEU A 478 -1.77 -20.05 9.02
C LEU A 478 -2.33 -21.31 9.71
N LYS A 479 -1.65 -22.46 9.59
CA LYS A 479 -1.99 -23.68 10.32
C LYS A 479 -1.91 -23.49 11.84
N ASP A 480 -0.92 -22.75 12.30
CA ASP A 480 -0.74 -22.39 13.72
C ASP A 480 -1.73 -21.30 14.19
N GLN A 481 -2.62 -20.82 13.31
CA GLN A 481 -3.50 -19.69 13.63
C GLN A 481 -2.71 -18.50 14.23
N ALA A 482 -1.54 -18.20 13.66
CA ALA A 482 -0.67 -17.13 14.14
C ALA A 482 -1.37 -15.75 14.13
N VAL A 483 -2.28 -15.57 13.19
CA VAL A 483 -3.25 -14.46 13.11
C VAL A 483 -4.61 -15.00 12.67
N VAL A 484 -5.66 -14.19 12.79
CA VAL A 484 -7.00 -14.50 12.28
C VAL A 484 -7.29 -13.57 11.08
N PRO A 485 -7.05 -14.01 9.83
CA PRO A 485 -7.38 -13.23 8.65
C PRO A 485 -8.89 -13.02 8.54
N LEU A 486 -9.31 -11.80 8.17
CA LEU A 486 -10.72 -11.43 8.07
C LEU A 486 -11.17 -11.23 6.64
N HIS A 487 -10.64 -10.20 5.97
CA HIS A 487 -10.94 -9.91 4.58
C HIS A 487 -9.80 -9.17 3.89
N HIS A 488 -9.73 -9.28 2.56
CA HIS A 488 -8.96 -8.39 1.71
C HIS A 488 -9.84 -7.23 1.28
N GLN A 489 -9.38 -6.00 1.42
CA GLN A 489 -10.11 -4.82 0.96
C GLN A 489 -10.18 -4.80 -0.58
N ILE A 490 -11.22 -4.19 -1.13
CA ILE A 490 -11.27 -3.78 -2.53
C ILE A 490 -10.99 -2.29 -2.57
N ALA A 491 -9.93 -1.89 -3.27
CA ALA A 491 -9.67 -0.49 -3.59
C ALA A 491 -10.66 -0.03 -4.66
N ILE A 492 -11.30 1.11 -4.43
CA ILE A 492 -12.39 1.60 -5.29
C ILE A 492 -12.14 3.08 -5.60
N TRP A 493 -12.20 3.38 -6.89
CA TRP A 493 -12.19 4.74 -7.43
C TRP A 493 -13.52 5.01 -8.11
N ALA A 494 -14.05 6.21 -7.95
CA ALA A 494 -15.17 6.70 -8.73
C ALA A 494 -14.70 7.85 -9.64
N MET A 495 -15.22 7.89 -10.85
CA MET A 495 -14.86 8.90 -11.84
C MET A 495 -16.00 9.17 -12.78
N LYS A 496 -15.93 10.29 -13.51
CA LYS A 496 -16.86 10.60 -14.60
C LYS A 496 -16.89 9.45 -15.61
N ALA A 497 -18.05 9.16 -16.21
CA ALA A 497 -18.27 8.00 -17.07
C ALA A 497 -17.36 7.95 -18.31
N ASN A 498 -16.88 9.10 -18.78
CA ASN A 498 -15.96 9.21 -19.90
C ASN A 498 -14.49 8.97 -19.55
N ILE A 499 -14.15 8.81 -18.25
CA ILE A 499 -12.78 8.51 -17.79
C ILE A 499 -12.67 7.02 -17.51
N ASN A 500 -11.63 6.37 -18.05
CA ASN A 500 -11.30 4.99 -17.76
C ASN A 500 -10.02 4.93 -16.91
N TYR A 501 -10.01 4.09 -15.88
CA TYR A 501 -8.87 3.89 -15.00
C TYR A 501 -8.56 2.40 -14.82
N VAL A 502 -7.28 2.06 -14.98
CA VAL A 502 -6.79 0.72 -14.64
C VAL A 502 -6.55 0.67 -13.13
N ALA A 503 -7.52 0.13 -12.39
CA ALA A 503 -7.44 -0.02 -10.94
C ALA A 503 -6.22 -0.85 -10.51
N ARG A 504 -5.61 -0.52 -9.36
CA ARG A 504 -4.35 -1.08 -8.89
C ARG A 504 -4.48 -1.77 -7.55
N THR A 505 -3.77 -2.88 -7.40
CA THR A 505 -3.68 -3.64 -6.13
C THR A 505 -2.98 -2.84 -5.03
N ASP A 506 -2.04 -1.98 -5.38
CA ASP A 506 -1.26 -1.14 -4.45
C ASP A 506 -2.00 0.11 -3.92
N GLU A 507 -3.25 0.30 -4.31
CA GLU A 507 -4.11 1.42 -3.92
C GLU A 507 -3.65 2.81 -4.44
N TYR A 508 -2.59 2.90 -5.24
CA TYR A 508 -2.16 4.17 -5.82
C TYR A 508 -3.12 4.68 -6.90
N THR A 509 -3.24 6.00 -6.98
CA THR A 509 -4.10 6.72 -7.93
C THR A 509 -3.25 7.40 -8.99
N PHE A 510 -2.97 6.72 -10.10
CA PHE A 510 -2.09 7.23 -11.16
C PHE A 510 -2.87 7.96 -12.25
N ALA A 511 -2.72 9.29 -12.33
CA ALA A 511 -3.38 10.13 -13.33
C ALA A 511 -3.01 9.74 -14.77
N HIS A 512 -1.77 9.29 -15.03
CA HIS A 512 -1.32 8.82 -16.36
C HIS A 512 -1.94 7.48 -16.77
N HIS A 513 -2.58 6.75 -15.86
CA HIS A 513 -3.39 5.57 -16.14
C HIS A 513 -4.88 5.88 -16.34
N MET A 514 -5.30 7.13 -16.13
CA MET A 514 -6.64 7.60 -16.44
C MET A 514 -6.69 8.11 -17.89
N LYS A 515 -7.66 7.60 -18.68
CA LYS A 515 -7.80 7.91 -20.10
C LYS A 515 -9.25 8.21 -20.47
#